data_0dc0cbb70d18d30ea92fc4cc5a94ceb3
#
_entry.id   0dc0cbb70d18d30ea92fc4cc5a94ceb3
#
_cell.length_a   1.000
_cell.length_b   1.000
_cell.length_c   1.000
_cell.angle_alpha   90.00
_cell.angle_beta   90.00
_cell.angle_gamma   90.00
#
_symmetry.space_group_name_H-M   'P 1'
#
loop_
_entity.id
_entity.type
_entity.pdbx_description
1 polymer ?
#
loop_
_entity_poly.entity_id
_entity_poly.type
_entity_poly.pdbx_seq_one_letter_code
_entity_poly.pdbx_strand_id
1 'polypeptide(L)'
;VLKIGHHGSRYATSDRFLSAVNPQAAIISCGTDNRYGHPSQPTLDRLKRSNVQVHRTDLSGEIAIISDGNTFQISGQRQANMASLWQGRIELGDLLIQPKKAAATAKAKKEEID
;
A
#
# COMPACT_ATOMS: atom_id res chain seq x y z
N VAL A 1 -5.54 11.34 -5.35
CA VAL A 1 -5.24 9.90 -5.21
C VAL A 1 -4.72 9.37 -6.55
N LEU A 2 -3.64 8.62 -6.52
CA LEU A 2 -3.05 8.03 -7.70
C LEU A 2 -3.25 6.52 -7.69
N LYS A 3 -3.82 5.98 -8.78
CA LYS A 3 -3.80 4.53 -9.01
C LYS A 3 -2.47 4.17 -9.66
N ILE A 4 -1.69 3.35 -8.98
CA ILE A 4 -0.37 2.95 -9.47
C ILE A 4 -0.53 2.06 -10.72
N GLY A 5 0.22 2.40 -11.76
CA GLY A 5 0.17 1.66 -13.02
C GLY A 5 0.84 0.30 -12.93
N HIS A 6 0.36 -0.63 -13.75
CA HIS A 6 0.97 -1.94 -13.95
C HIS A 6 1.28 -2.68 -12.65
N HIS A 7 0.34 -2.61 -11.68
CA HIS A 7 0.41 -3.33 -10.40
C HIS A 7 1.67 -3.04 -9.58
N GLY A 8 2.28 -1.89 -9.79
CA GLY A 8 3.52 -1.54 -9.10
C GLY A 8 4.78 -2.10 -9.75
N SER A 9 4.75 -2.32 -11.07
CA SER A 9 5.93 -2.74 -11.83
C SER A 9 7.09 -1.75 -11.62
N ARG A 10 8.31 -2.25 -11.65
CA ARG A 10 9.51 -1.41 -11.51
C ARG A 10 9.67 -0.36 -12.61
N TYR A 11 9.06 -0.60 -13.76
CA TYR A 11 9.16 0.26 -14.94
C TYR A 11 8.05 1.30 -15.00
N ALA A 12 7.07 1.24 -14.12
CA ALA A 12 6.01 2.23 -14.01
C ALA A 12 6.29 3.15 -12.82
N THR A 13 5.63 4.31 -12.79
CA THR A 13 5.66 5.23 -11.66
C THR A 13 7.07 5.72 -11.33
N SER A 14 7.66 6.46 -12.28
CA SER A 14 9.00 7.04 -12.11
C SER A 14 8.99 8.15 -11.06
N ASP A 15 10.18 8.49 -10.55
CA ASP A 15 10.35 9.63 -9.65
C ASP A 15 9.86 10.93 -10.30
N ARG A 16 10.14 11.12 -11.58
CA ARG A 16 9.69 12.30 -12.34
C ARG A 16 8.17 12.36 -12.39
N PHE A 17 7.52 11.24 -12.65
CA PHE A 17 6.06 11.17 -12.68
C PHE A 17 5.47 11.49 -11.31
N LEU A 18 6.01 10.90 -10.24
CA LEU A 18 5.56 11.15 -8.88
C LEU A 18 5.73 12.63 -8.48
N SER A 19 6.84 13.24 -8.86
CA SER A 19 7.07 14.67 -8.62
C SER A 19 6.01 15.53 -9.32
N ALA A 20 5.69 15.18 -10.55
CA ALA A 20 4.71 15.96 -11.34
C ALA A 20 3.29 15.80 -10.79
N VAL A 21 2.90 14.60 -10.42
CA VAL A 21 1.56 14.31 -9.88
C VAL A 21 1.44 14.75 -8.42
N ASN A 22 2.49 14.55 -7.65
CA ASN A 22 2.55 14.87 -6.22
C ASN A 22 1.32 14.33 -5.44
N PRO A 23 1.04 13.03 -5.50
CA PRO A 23 -0.16 12.49 -4.86
C PRO A 23 -0.02 12.43 -3.34
N GLN A 24 -1.11 12.66 -2.62
CA GLN A 24 -1.16 12.43 -1.18
C GLN A 24 -1.26 10.94 -0.88
N ALA A 25 -2.02 10.21 -1.69
CA ALA A 25 -2.25 8.78 -1.50
C ALA A 25 -2.16 8.06 -2.83
N ALA A 26 -1.79 6.79 -2.78
CA ALA A 26 -1.69 5.92 -3.93
C ALA A 26 -2.26 4.54 -3.62
N ILE A 27 -2.90 3.95 -4.60
CA ILE A 27 -3.49 2.62 -4.49
C ILE A 27 -2.72 1.67 -5.41
N ILE A 28 -2.26 0.56 -4.87
CA ILE A 28 -1.65 -0.52 -5.64
C ILE A 28 -2.62 -1.70 -5.67
N SER A 29 -3.05 -2.08 -6.87
CA SER A 29 -3.87 -3.27 -7.08
C SER A 29 -2.95 -4.44 -7.44
N CYS A 30 -2.82 -5.40 -6.54
CA CYS A 30 -1.95 -6.56 -6.74
C CYS A 30 -2.46 -7.73 -5.90
N GLY A 31 -2.12 -8.95 -6.33
CA GLY A 31 -2.49 -10.15 -5.61
C GLY A 31 -1.34 -10.69 -4.77
N THR A 32 -1.67 -11.48 -3.74
CA THR A 32 -0.66 -12.26 -3.04
C THR A 32 -0.15 -13.36 -3.96
N ASP A 33 1.08 -13.79 -3.73
CA ASP A 33 1.71 -14.88 -4.50
C ASP A 33 1.71 -14.65 -6.02
N ASN A 34 1.64 -13.37 -6.46
CA ASN A 34 1.68 -13.13 -7.90
C ASN A 34 3.06 -13.48 -8.46
N ARG A 35 3.06 -14.08 -9.65
CA ARG A 35 4.30 -14.56 -10.28
C ARG A 35 5.16 -13.46 -10.89
N TYR A 36 4.66 -12.23 -10.90
CA TYR A 36 5.36 -11.09 -11.52
C TYR A 36 6.28 -10.35 -10.55
N GLY A 37 6.19 -10.66 -9.25
CA GLY A 37 6.96 -9.94 -8.24
C GLY A 37 6.44 -8.55 -7.95
N HIS A 38 5.16 -8.31 -8.15
CA HIS A 38 4.54 -7.01 -7.92
C HIS A 38 3.92 -6.93 -6.53
N PRO A 39 3.95 -5.76 -5.88
CA PRO A 39 4.65 -4.54 -6.30
C PRO A 39 6.16 -4.71 -6.17
N SER A 40 6.91 -4.08 -7.05
CA SER A 40 8.37 -4.18 -7.02
C SER A 40 8.94 -3.30 -5.90
N GLN A 41 10.06 -3.74 -5.32
CA GLN A 41 10.71 -2.98 -4.26
C GLN A 41 11.15 -1.59 -4.73
N PRO A 42 11.75 -1.42 -5.93
CA PRO A 42 12.09 -0.07 -6.39
C PRO A 42 10.89 0.88 -6.44
N THR A 43 9.72 0.42 -6.85
CA THR A 43 8.51 1.24 -6.89
C THR A 43 8.07 1.64 -5.48
N LEU A 44 8.07 0.70 -4.55
CA LEU A 44 7.73 0.99 -3.15
C LEU A 44 8.72 1.98 -2.53
N ASP A 45 10.00 1.82 -2.83
CA ASP A 45 11.03 2.73 -2.32
C ASP A 45 10.83 4.15 -2.85
N ARG A 46 10.46 4.30 -4.13
CA ARG A 46 10.16 5.62 -4.71
C ARG A 46 8.95 6.26 -4.02
N LEU A 47 7.90 5.49 -3.79
CA LEU A 47 6.70 5.98 -3.12
C LEU A 47 7.01 6.41 -1.67
N LYS A 48 7.82 5.63 -0.98
CA LYS A 48 8.23 5.93 0.38
C LYS A 48 9.04 7.22 0.45
N ARG A 49 9.99 7.41 -0.46
CA ARG A 49 10.79 8.63 -0.54
C ARG A 49 9.95 9.86 -0.83
N SER A 50 8.86 9.68 -1.57
CA SER A 50 7.95 10.77 -1.93
C SER A 50 6.87 11.05 -0.88
N ASN A 51 6.93 10.36 0.26
CA ASN A 51 5.96 10.50 1.37
C ASN A 51 4.51 10.24 0.94
N VAL A 52 4.30 9.32 0.02
CA VAL A 52 2.95 8.96 -0.43
C VAL A 52 2.34 7.96 0.55
N GLN A 53 1.10 8.19 0.95
CA GLN A 53 0.34 7.23 1.74
C GLN A 53 -0.11 6.09 0.83
N VAL A 54 0.44 4.90 1.02
CA VAL A 54 0.21 3.76 0.13
C VAL A 54 -0.84 2.80 0.71
N HIS A 55 -1.76 2.37 -0.14
CA HIS A 55 -2.76 1.35 0.15
C HIS A 55 -2.63 0.24 -0.88
N ARG A 56 -2.69 -1.02 -0.44
CA ARG A 56 -2.43 -2.19 -1.28
C ARG A 56 -3.55 -3.20 -1.13
N THR A 57 -4.09 -3.68 -2.25
CA THR A 57 -5.19 -4.66 -2.20
C THR A 57 -4.74 -6.04 -1.70
N ASP A 58 -3.46 -6.39 -1.86
CA ASP A 58 -2.94 -7.65 -1.32
C ASP A 58 -2.93 -7.66 0.21
N LEU A 59 -2.86 -6.49 0.85
CA LEU A 59 -2.88 -6.36 2.30
C LEU A 59 -4.26 -6.03 2.85
N SER A 60 -4.99 -5.15 2.19
CA SER A 60 -6.26 -4.61 2.70
C SER A 60 -7.51 -5.20 2.05
N GLY A 61 -7.37 -6.05 1.03
CA GLY A 61 -8.50 -6.53 0.27
C GLY A 61 -9.07 -5.43 -0.62
N GLU A 62 -10.36 -5.44 -0.85
CA GLU A 62 -11.01 -4.40 -1.65
C GLU A 62 -10.81 -3.03 -0.99
N ILE A 63 -10.42 -2.06 -1.79
CA ILE A 63 -10.21 -0.69 -1.31
C ILE A 63 -11.21 0.23 -2.00
N ALA A 64 -11.96 0.95 -1.19
CA ALA A 64 -12.94 1.93 -1.67
C ALA A 64 -12.40 3.34 -1.44
N ILE A 65 -12.62 4.21 -2.42
CA ILE A 65 -12.24 5.62 -2.35
C ILE A 65 -13.49 6.44 -2.60
N ILE A 66 -13.80 7.35 -1.69
CA ILE A 66 -14.92 8.27 -1.82
C ILE A 66 -14.35 9.69 -1.82
N SER A 67 -14.70 10.46 -2.85
CA SER A 67 -14.20 11.83 -2.98
C SER A 67 -15.32 12.77 -3.38
N ASP A 68 -15.28 13.98 -2.85
CA ASP A 68 -16.19 15.08 -3.24
C ASP A 68 -15.50 16.08 -4.19
N GLY A 69 -14.30 15.74 -4.65
CA GLY A 69 -13.49 16.63 -5.50
C GLY A 69 -12.50 17.49 -4.73
N ASN A 70 -12.68 17.66 -3.43
CA ASN A 70 -11.77 18.43 -2.56
C ASN A 70 -11.10 17.56 -1.53
N THR A 71 -11.85 16.63 -0.94
CA THR A 71 -11.36 15.69 0.06
C THR A 71 -11.63 14.27 -0.40
N PHE A 72 -10.97 13.30 0.22
CA PHE A 72 -11.21 11.90 -0.08
C PHE A 72 -11.09 11.06 1.20
N GLN A 73 -11.77 9.91 1.18
CA GLN A 73 -11.66 8.89 2.22
C GLN A 73 -11.32 7.57 1.55
N ILE A 74 -10.42 6.82 2.17
CA ILE A 74 -9.98 5.51 1.67
C ILE A 74 -10.24 4.49 2.75
N SER A 75 -10.90 3.39 2.39
CA SER A 75 -11.18 2.29 3.31
C SER A 75 -10.90 0.96 2.64
N GLY A 76 -10.35 0.02 3.39
CA GLY A 76 -10.11 -1.36 2.96
C GLY A 76 -11.01 -2.33 3.70
N GLN A 77 -11.11 -3.55 3.19
CA GLN A 77 -11.86 -4.62 3.86
C GLN A 77 -11.23 -5.03 5.18
N ARG A 78 -9.91 -4.87 5.29
CA ARG A 78 -9.17 -5.18 6.51
C ARG A 78 -8.01 -4.20 6.67
N GLN A 79 -7.53 -4.08 7.89
CA GLN A 79 -6.40 -3.22 8.20
C GLN A 79 -5.11 -3.90 7.74
N ALA A 80 -4.27 -3.16 7.01
CA ALA A 80 -2.98 -3.65 6.57
C ALA A 80 -2.00 -3.72 7.75
N ASN A 81 -1.14 -4.75 7.73
CA ASN A 81 0.00 -4.78 8.63
C ASN A 81 1.04 -3.77 8.12
N MET A 82 1.31 -2.75 8.92
CA MET A 82 2.23 -1.68 8.52
C MET A 82 3.65 -2.17 8.30
N ALA A 83 4.05 -3.25 8.97
CA ALA A 83 5.36 -3.87 8.75
C ALA A 83 5.52 -4.44 7.33
N SER A 84 4.41 -4.83 6.70
CA SER A 84 4.41 -5.40 5.35
C SER A 84 4.19 -4.36 4.25
N LEU A 85 3.82 -3.14 4.61
CA LEU A 85 3.43 -2.11 3.64
C LEU A 85 4.53 -1.83 2.61
N TRP A 86 5.77 -1.79 3.04
CA TRP A 86 6.92 -1.47 2.19
C TRP A 86 7.70 -2.70 1.72
N GLN A 87 7.16 -3.89 1.97
CA GLN A 87 7.69 -5.15 1.47
C GLN A 87 7.14 -5.41 0.08
N GLY A 88 7.97 -5.88 -0.86
CA GLY A 88 7.53 -6.20 -2.21
C GLY A 88 6.45 -7.29 -2.23
N ARG A 89 6.51 -8.20 -3.17
CA ARG A 89 5.53 -9.28 -3.29
C ARG A 89 5.27 -9.98 -1.95
N ILE A 90 4.00 -10.06 -1.57
CA ILE A 90 3.57 -10.74 -0.34
C ILE A 90 3.15 -12.17 -0.67
N GLU A 91 3.61 -13.12 0.12
CA GLU A 91 3.19 -14.52 0.02
C GLU A 91 2.04 -14.80 0.96
N LEU A 92 1.15 -15.71 0.57
CA LEU A 92 -0.01 -16.07 1.39
C LEU A 92 0.42 -16.57 2.77
N GLY A 93 1.53 -17.31 2.83
CA GLY A 93 2.09 -17.78 4.10
C GLY A 93 2.41 -16.65 5.07
N ASP A 94 2.91 -15.52 4.56
CA ASP A 94 3.18 -14.34 5.37
C ASP A 94 1.91 -13.79 5.99
N LEU A 95 0.82 -13.73 5.23
CA LEU A 95 -0.47 -13.27 5.72
C LEU A 95 -1.04 -14.19 6.79
N LEU A 96 -0.87 -15.49 6.65
CA LEU A 96 -1.39 -16.48 7.61
C LEU A 96 -0.63 -16.43 8.94
N ILE A 97 0.65 -16.07 8.91
CA ILE A 97 1.48 -16.00 10.10
C ILE A 97 1.27 -14.68 10.86
N GLN A 98 0.91 -13.62 10.16
CA GLN A 98 0.85 -12.26 10.68
C GLN A 98 -0.35 -11.86 11.54
N PRO A 99 -1.50 -12.55 11.58
CA PRO A 99 -2.66 -12.02 12.34
C PRO A 99 -2.33 -11.55 13.75
N LYS A 100 -1.51 -12.31 14.48
CA LYS A 100 -1.07 -11.92 15.83
C LYS A 100 -0.16 -10.69 15.82
N LYS A 101 0.81 -10.66 14.90
CA LYS A 101 1.71 -9.50 14.75
C LYS A 101 0.96 -8.27 14.30
N ALA A 102 0.05 -8.41 13.37
CA ALA A 102 -0.76 -7.30 12.88
C ALA A 102 -1.61 -6.71 14.01
N ALA A 103 -2.25 -7.56 14.80
CA ALA A 103 -3.06 -7.12 15.93
C ALA A 103 -2.22 -6.39 16.99
N ALA A 104 -1.05 -6.93 17.33
CA ALA A 104 -0.14 -6.32 18.29
C ALA A 104 0.39 -4.98 17.78
N THR A 105 0.77 -4.90 16.52
CA THR A 105 1.26 -3.66 15.90
C THR A 105 0.18 -2.59 15.86
N ALA A 106 -1.03 -2.95 15.48
CA ALA A 106 -2.15 -2.03 15.43
C ALA A 106 -2.48 -1.49 16.82
N LYS A 107 -2.45 -2.35 17.83
CA LYS A 107 -2.71 -1.96 19.21
C LYS A 107 -1.64 -1.00 19.73
N ALA A 108 -0.37 -1.30 19.52
CA ALA A 108 0.73 -0.45 19.93
C ALA A 108 0.63 0.94 19.29
N LYS A 109 0.33 0.99 17.99
CA LYS A 109 0.17 2.24 17.26
C LYS A 109 -1.01 3.06 17.78
N LYS A 110 -2.10 2.41 18.14
CA LYS A 110 -3.27 3.07 18.72
C LYS A 110 -2.94 3.68 20.07
N GLU A 111 -2.16 3.00 20.87
CA GLU A 111 -1.72 3.50 22.18
C GLU A 111 -0.81 4.73 22.02
N GLU A 112 0.01 4.77 20.98
CA GLU A 112 0.88 5.93 20.71
C GLU A 112 0.08 7.17 20.30
N ILE A 113 -1.05 7.00 19.66
CA ILE A 113 -1.90 8.09 19.19
C ILE A 113 -2.76 8.64 20.33
N ASP A 114 -3.20 7.77 21.21
CA ASP A 114 -4.03 8.11 22.35
C ASP A 114 -3.21 8.76 23.47
#